data_1153dabbe505877bd6fbafc72a660110
#
_entry.id   1153dabbe505877bd6fbafc72a660110
#
_cell.length_a   1.000
_cell.length_b   1.000
_cell.length_c   1.000
_cell.angle_alpha   90.00
_cell.angle_beta   90.00
_cell.angle_gamma   90.00
#
_symmetry.space_group_name_H-M   'P 1'
#
loop_
_entity.id
_entity.type
_entity.pdbx_description
1 polymer ?
#
loop_
_entity_poly.entity_id
_entity_poly.type
_entity_poly.pdbx_seq_one_letter_code
_entity_poly.pdbx_strand_id
1 'polypeptide(L)'
;MIRKLVFILGLLAMANPVLAEKAGIGAWENPRNTMLEWIEGTPALGWYYNWRTDQMWHAKRHARSVEFVPMIRTASDVRKKIVSDLPVTTLLGFNEPDGGGGHQARLTVEEAVRLWPKLEARGLRLGSPATKQSGTLGRNSWQRRFMDQVEAKGLRVDFMAVHYYSDNGSVPAFKKWLEAVHAEYRRPIWVTEFAYIDWDRPGAVTYAQNAAFAEAAILMMEKLPFVERHAWFAANPYQWGGRHPAVNLMDDNLRLTLVGQSFERVLRTVGARDVADLGQ
;
A
#
# COMPACT_ATOMS: atom_id res chain seq x y z
N MET A 1 55.87 33.32 18.81
CA MET A 1 54.67 32.52 19.20
C MET A 1 53.85 32.24 17.95
N ILE A 2 53.93 31.03 17.40
CA ILE A 2 53.22 30.65 16.16
C ILE A 2 51.99 29.86 16.59
N ARG A 3 50.80 30.40 16.38
CA ARG A 3 49.52 29.71 16.62
C ARG A 3 49.25 28.73 15.47
N LYS A 4 49.29 27.42 15.77
CA LYS A 4 48.83 26.38 14.85
C LYS A 4 47.30 26.41 14.78
N LEU A 5 46.76 26.71 13.60
CA LEU A 5 45.37 26.52 13.29
C LEU A 5 45.11 25.03 12.96
N VAL A 6 44.36 24.36 13.79
CA VAL A 6 43.89 23.00 13.52
C VAL A 6 42.58 23.10 12.76
N PHE A 7 42.56 22.76 11.47
CA PHE A 7 41.34 22.54 10.69
C PHE A 7 40.77 21.18 11.03
N ILE A 8 39.65 21.15 11.71
CA ILE A 8 38.84 19.94 11.87
C ILE A 8 37.96 19.85 10.61
N LEU A 9 38.34 18.96 9.69
CA LEU A 9 37.48 18.54 8.59
C LEU A 9 36.36 17.69 9.17
N GLY A 10 35.15 18.25 9.35
CA GLY A 10 33.98 17.49 9.66
C GLY A 10 33.57 16.65 8.45
N LEU A 11 33.73 15.32 8.52
CA LEU A 11 33.13 14.40 7.59
C LEU A 11 31.58 14.49 7.78
N LEU A 12 30.90 15.24 6.91
CA LEU A 12 29.47 15.06 6.74
C LEU A 12 29.28 13.67 6.10
N ALA A 13 28.88 12.70 6.90
CA ALA A 13 28.31 11.47 6.40
C ALA A 13 27.04 11.85 5.64
N MET A 14 27.10 11.89 4.33
CA MET A 14 25.90 11.93 3.49
C MET A 14 25.17 10.60 3.72
N ALA A 15 24.12 10.63 4.51
CA ALA A 15 23.19 9.51 4.55
C ALA A 15 22.66 9.36 3.11
N ASN A 16 23.06 8.29 2.44
CA ASN A 16 22.43 7.93 1.18
C ASN A 16 20.93 7.85 1.43
N PRO A 17 20.08 8.51 0.62
CA PRO A 17 18.64 8.31 0.72
C PRO A 17 18.42 6.80 0.50
N VAL A 18 17.96 6.11 1.53
CA VAL A 18 17.40 4.78 1.38
C VAL A 18 16.22 4.98 0.44
N LEU A 19 16.34 4.49 -0.79
CA LEU A 19 15.20 4.47 -1.71
C LEU A 19 14.08 3.75 -0.99
N ALA A 20 12.97 4.44 -0.75
CA ALA A 20 11.83 3.86 -0.07
C ALA A 20 11.37 2.66 -0.90
N GLU A 21 11.49 1.45 -0.35
CA GLU A 21 11.11 0.25 -1.06
C GLU A 21 9.62 0.33 -1.45
N LYS A 22 9.34 0.05 -2.72
CA LYS A 22 7.98 0.16 -3.27
C LYS A 22 7.05 -0.88 -2.70
N ALA A 23 7.59 -2.06 -2.36
CA ALA A 23 6.81 -3.21 -1.96
C ALA A 23 6.28 -3.08 -0.54
N GLY A 24 5.01 -3.32 -0.39
CA GLY A 24 4.29 -3.32 0.88
C GLY A 24 3.27 -4.45 0.98
N ILE A 25 2.52 -4.45 2.09
CA ILE A 25 1.55 -5.48 2.39
C ILE A 25 0.36 -4.92 3.18
N GLY A 26 -0.85 -5.36 2.83
CA GLY A 26 -2.02 -5.28 3.71
C GLY A 26 -1.99 -6.42 4.71
N ALA A 27 -2.02 -6.11 6.00
CA ALA A 27 -1.94 -7.12 7.06
C ALA A 27 -2.75 -6.72 8.28
N TRP A 28 -3.18 -7.68 9.08
CA TRP A 28 -3.85 -7.45 10.36
C TRP A 28 -3.31 -8.35 11.45
N GLU A 29 -3.65 -8.02 12.68
CA GLU A 29 -3.19 -8.76 13.87
C GLU A 29 -3.62 -10.21 13.83
N ASN A 30 -2.73 -11.10 14.24
CA ASN A 30 -3.01 -12.51 14.45
C ASN A 30 -2.72 -12.93 15.90
N PRO A 31 -3.28 -14.06 16.40
CA PRO A 31 -3.25 -14.41 17.83
C PRO A 31 -1.85 -14.51 18.46
N ARG A 32 -0.80 -14.78 17.68
CA ARG A 32 0.57 -14.98 18.18
C ARG A 32 1.53 -13.83 17.94
N ASN A 33 1.08 -12.71 17.36
CA ASN A 33 1.89 -11.56 16.92
C ASN A 33 2.95 -11.86 15.85
N THR A 34 2.98 -13.06 15.32
CA THR A 34 4.01 -13.56 14.40
C THR A 34 3.94 -12.92 13.03
N MET A 35 2.78 -12.35 12.66
CA MET A 35 2.66 -11.53 11.46
C MET A 35 3.61 -10.32 11.53
N LEU A 36 3.76 -9.71 12.70
CA LEU A 36 4.67 -8.60 12.90
C LEU A 36 6.14 -9.05 12.79
N GLU A 37 6.49 -10.18 13.39
CA GLU A 37 7.84 -10.74 13.28
C GLU A 37 8.20 -11.04 11.82
N TRP A 38 7.24 -11.55 11.04
CA TRP A 38 7.44 -11.78 9.62
C TRP A 38 7.62 -10.47 8.84
N ILE A 39 6.79 -9.46 9.11
CA ILE A 39 6.89 -8.14 8.45
C ILE A 39 8.27 -7.53 8.73
N GLU A 40 8.66 -7.46 10.00
CA GLU A 40 9.94 -6.85 10.40
C GLU A 40 11.17 -7.67 9.97
N GLY A 41 11.00 -8.97 9.72
CA GLY A 41 12.05 -9.88 9.27
C GLY A 41 12.13 -10.08 7.75
N THR A 42 11.17 -9.54 6.97
CA THR A 42 11.13 -9.75 5.51
C THR A 42 11.98 -8.70 4.79
N PRO A 43 13.11 -9.11 4.15
CA PRO A 43 13.96 -8.19 3.40
C PRO A 43 13.19 -7.52 2.25
N ALA A 44 13.51 -6.26 1.96
CA ALA A 44 12.93 -5.45 0.90
C ALA A 44 11.40 -5.23 1.02
N LEU A 45 10.82 -5.45 2.20
CA LEU A 45 9.47 -5.01 2.53
C LEU A 45 9.55 -3.62 3.17
N GLY A 46 9.15 -2.59 2.43
CA GLY A 46 9.32 -1.19 2.87
C GLY A 46 8.22 -0.70 3.79
N TRP A 47 6.99 -1.19 3.63
CA TRP A 47 5.86 -0.66 4.35
C TRP A 47 4.72 -1.67 4.51
N TYR A 48 3.84 -1.38 5.50
CA TYR A 48 2.58 -2.09 5.66
C TYR A 48 1.47 -1.15 6.09
N TYR A 49 0.23 -1.58 5.92
CA TYR A 49 -0.95 -0.94 6.46
C TYR A 49 -1.95 -2.01 6.93
N ASN A 50 -2.90 -1.59 7.76
CA ASN A 50 -3.85 -2.50 8.42
C ASN A 50 -5.29 -1.96 8.42
N TRP A 51 -5.62 -1.07 7.49
CA TRP A 51 -6.91 -0.38 7.39
C TRP A 51 -7.32 0.39 8.66
N ARG A 52 -6.32 0.78 9.48
CA ARG A 52 -6.54 1.49 10.76
C ARG A 52 -5.64 2.72 10.85
N THR A 53 -5.93 3.54 11.89
CA THR A 53 -5.10 4.70 12.25
C THR A 53 -3.98 4.36 13.23
N ASP A 54 -4.02 3.18 13.82
CA ASP A 54 -3.05 2.67 14.80
C ASP A 54 -2.31 1.45 14.22
N GLN A 55 -1.00 1.43 14.40
CA GLN A 55 -0.16 0.31 13.97
C GLN A 55 -0.58 -1.00 14.66
N MET A 56 -0.28 -2.13 14.03
CA MET A 56 -0.51 -3.43 14.65
C MET A 56 0.23 -3.54 16.00
N TRP A 57 -0.44 -4.10 17.00
CA TRP A 57 0.08 -4.27 18.38
C TRP A 57 0.74 -3.01 18.95
N HIS A 58 0.15 -1.84 18.77
CA HIS A 58 0.66 -0.57 19.26
C HIS A 58 0.86 -0.54 20.80
N ALA A 59 0.13 -1.38 21.53
CA ALA A 59 0.30 -1.52 22.99
C ALA A 59 1.46 -2.45 23.40
N LYS A 60 2.17 -3.06 22.46
CA LYS A 60 3.28 -3.99 22.71
C LYS A 60 4.60 -3.41 22.21
N ARG A 61 5.65 -3.61 23.00
CA ARG A 61 7.01 -3.23 22.58
C ARG A 61 7.56 -4.28 21.62
N HIS A 62 7.80 -3.88 20.40
CA HIS A 62 8.51 -4.63 19.35
C HIS A 62 9.50 -3.70 18.67
N ALA A 63 10.61 -4.26 18.19
CA ALA A 63 11.48 -3.55 17.26
C ALA A 63 10.67 -3.22 15.98
N ARG A 64 10.78 -2.00 15.51
CA ARG A 64 10.09 -1.49 14.31
C ARG A 64 11.12 -0.94 13.35
N SER A 65 11.09 -1.40 12.11
CA SER A 65 11.92 -0.91 11.01
C SER A 65 11.10 -0.69 9.75
N VAL A 66 10.02 -1.45 9.57
CA VAL A 66 9.12 -1.34 8.42
C VAL A 66 8.10 -0.22 8.66
N GLU A 67 7.94 0.67 7.68
CA GLU A 67 7.05 1.83 7.77
C GLU A 67 5.59 1.40 7.95
N PHE A 68 4.92 1.92 8.96
CA PHE A 68 3.48 1.83 9.08
C PHE A 68 2.81 3.02 8.39
N VAL A 69 1.89 2.75 7.47
CA VAL A 69 1.11 3.78 6.79
C VAL A 69 -0.34 3.73 7.30
N PRO A 70 -0.77 4.70 8.12
CA PRO A 70 -2.14 4.74 8.63
C PRO A 70 -3.16 5.02 7.53
N MET A 71 -4.40 4.57 7.78
CA MET A 71 -5.54 4.82 6.91
C MET A 71 -6.72 5.42 7.68
N ILE A 72 -7.35 6.44 7.12
CA ILE A 72 -8.70 6.86 7.52
C ILE A 72 -9.68 6.03 6.68
N ARG A 73 -10.02 4.83 7.17
CA ARG A 73 -10.82 3.88 6.40
C ARG A 73 -12.23 4.36 6.13
N THR A 74 -12.89 4.92 7.14
CA THR A 74 -14.30 5.35 7.11
C THR A 74 -14.49 6.75 7.69
N ALA A 75 -15.68 7.31 7.60
CA ALA A 75 -16.04 8.59 8.24
C ALA A 75 -15.80 8.58 9.75
N SER A 76 -16.02 7.45 10.43
CA SER A 76 -15.83 7.33 11.88
C SER A 76 -14.36 7.44 12.31
N ASP A 77 -13.42 7.18 11.40
CA ASP A 77 -11.98 7.22 11.70
C ASP A 77 -11.38 8.63 11.59
N VAL A 78 -12.11 9.58 10.99
CA VAL A 78 -11.63 10.93 10.71
C VAL A 78 -11.11 11.66 11.97
N ARG A 79 -11.66 11.35 13.15
CA ARG A 79 -11.25 11.95 14.43
C ARG A 79 -10.28 11.08 15.24
N LYS A 80 -9.99 9.86 14.80
CA LYS A 80 -9.08 8.97 15.52
C LYS A 80 -7.65 9.50 15.47
N LYS A 81 -6.92 9.30 16.55
CA LYS A 81 -5.49 9.58 16.60
C LYS A 81 -4.73 8.54 15.78
N ILE A 82 -3.66 8.97 15.15
CA ILE A 82 -2.66 8.07 14.57
C ILE A 82 -1.74 7.63 15.70
N VAL A 83 -1.49 6.31 15.79
CA VAL A 83 -0.59 5.73 16.79
C VAL A 83 0.45 4.87 16.08
N SER A 84 1.71 5.28 16.15
CA SER A 84 2.85 4.61 15.55
C SER A 84 4.10 4.84 16.39
N ASP A 85 4.98 3.84 16.46
CA ASP A 85 6.29 3.95 17.12
C ASP A 85 7.30 4.67 16.22
N LEU A 86 7.13 4.58 14.91
CA LEU A 86 7.96 5.30 13.92
C LEU A 86 7.26 6.58 13.47
N PRO A 87 8.01 7.59 12.99
CA PRO A 87 7.43 8.77 12.38
C PRO A 87 6.51 8.42 11.21
N VAL A 88 5.34 9.03 11.16
CA VAL A 88 4.37 8.88 10.07
C VAL A 88 4.50 10.08 9.15
N THR A 89 4.70 9.80 7.86
CA THR A 89 4.84 10.84 6.82
C THR A 89 3.67 10.84 5.83
N THR A 90 2.94 9.74 5.75
CA THR A 90 1.90 9.50 4.73
C THR A 90 0.60 9.01 5.36
N LEU A 91 -0.53 9.35 4.76
CA LEU A 91 -1.86 8.95 5.18
C LEU A 91 -2.66 8.44 3.98
N LEU A 92 -3.24 7.25 4.09
CA LEU A 92 -4.22 6.73 3.12
C LEU A 92 -5.61 7.29 3.41
N GLY A 93 -6.33 7.63 2.34
CA GLY A 93 -7.71 8.09 2.40
C GLY A 93 -8.72 6.96 2.61
N PHE A 94 -10.00 7.26 2.32
CA PHE A 94 -11.10 6.33 2.54
C PHE A 94 -10.98 5.04 1.71
N ASN A 95 -11.33 3.92 2.34
CA ASN A 95 -11.29 2.60 1.69
C ASN A 95 -12.59 2.30 0.96
N GLU A 96 -12.54 2.11 -0.34
CA GLU A 96 -13.66 1.74 -1.22
C GLU A 96 -14.96 2.48 -0.89
N PRO A 97 -14.96 3.82 -0.96
CA PRO A 97 -16.12 4.62 -0.61
C PRO A 97 -17.34 4.35 -1.51
N ASP A 98 -17.10 3.85 -2.72
CA ASP A 98 -18.09 3.45 -3.72
C ASP A 98 -18.67 2.04 -3.48
N GLY A 99 -18.20 1.34 -2.46
CA GLY A 99 -18.66 0.00 -2.12
C GLY A 99 -19.82 -0.02 -1.12
N GLY A 100 -20.52 -1.17 -1.00
CA GLY A 100 -21.65 -1.38 -0.09
C GLY A 100 -21.38 -2.35 1.05
N GLY A 101 -20.21 -2.99 1.11
CA GLY A 101 -19.86 -4.01 2.10
C GLY A 101 -19.43 -3.45 3.45
N GLY A 102 -19.36 -4.30 4.47
CA GLY A 102 -19.01 -3.91 5.86
C GLY A 102 -17.57 -3.45 6.05
N HIS A 103 -16.67 -3.78 5.12
CA HIS A 103 -15.27 -3.35 5.15
C HIS A 103 -14.99 -2.09 4.32
N GLN A 104 -16.01 -1.55 3.64
CA GLN A 104 -15.96 -0.42 2.74
C GLN A 104 -16.46 0.85 3.44
N ALA A 105 -15.96 2.02 3.00
CA ALA A 105 -16.28 3.28 3.66
C ALA A 105 -17.75 3.74 3.45
N ARG A 106 -18.34 3.38 2.32
CA ARG A 106 -19.75 3.67 2.00
C ARG A 106 -20.07 5.17 2.10
N LEU A 107 -19.32 5.97 1.35
CA LEU A 107 -19.46 7.43 1.32
C LEU A 107 -19.91 7.90 -0.05
N THR A 108 -20.80 8.89 -0.07
CA THR A 108 -21.01 9.68 -1.28
C THR A 108 -19.78 10.55 -1.56
N VAL A 109 -19.65 11.02 -2.79
CA VAL A 109 -18.55 11.96 -3.15
C VAL A 109 -18.62 13.21 -2.29
N GLU A 110 -19.81 13.77 -2.10
CA GLU A 110 -20.09 14.99 -1.34
C GLU A 110 -19.69 14.83 0.14
N GLU A 111 -19.97 13.68 0.73
CA GLU A 111 -19.56 13.37 2.11
C GLU A 111 -18.05 13.26 2.23
N ALA A 112 -17.41 12.56 1.31
CA ALA A 112 -15.95 12.42 1.29
C ALA A 112 -15.27 13.80 1.13
N VAL A 113 -15.72 14.61 0.20
CA VAL A 113 -15.20 15.98 -0.02
C VAL A 113 -15.42 16.86 1.22
N ARG A 114 -16.57 16.77 1.88
CA ARG A 114 -16.87 17.53 3.10
C ARG A 114 -15.95 17.12 4.28
N LEU A 115 -15.53 15.88 4.33
CA LEU A 115 -14.63 15.37 5.36
C LEU A 115 -13.14 15.60 5.03
N TRP A 116 -12.80 15.77 3.76
CA TRP A 116 -11.43 15.82 3.26
C TRP A 116 -10.53 16.86 3.93
N PRO A 117 -10.98 18.09 4.22
CA PRO A 117 -10.16 19.08 4.93
C PRO A 117 -9.63 18.60 6.28
N LYS A 118 -10.33 17.67 6.94
CA LYS A 118 -9.87 17.09 8.23
C LYS A 118 -8.72 16.09 8.06
N LEU A 119 -8.65 15.41 6.92
CA LEU A 119 -7.53 14.56 6.57
C LEU A 119 -6.33 15.43 6.18
N GLU A 120 -6.55 16.44 5.36
CA GLU A 120 -5.53 17.38 4.91
C GLU A 120 -4.88 18.15 6.08
N ALA A 121 -5.69 18.57 7.08
CA ALA A 121 -5.23 19.27 8.27
C ALA A 121 -4.26 18.45 9.15
N ARG A 122 -4.08 17.15 8.88
CA ARG A 122 -3.07 16.32 9.57
C ARG A 122 -1.64 16.61 9.10
N GLY A 123 -1.47 17.36 7.99
CA GLY A 123 -0.17 17.77 7.49
C GLY A 123 0.68 16.67 6.86
N LEU A 124 0.12 15.46 6.70
CA LEU A 124 0.79 14.30 6.10
C LEU A 124 0.65 14.31 4.57
N ARG A 125 1.53 13.62 3.86
CA ARG A 125 1.34 13.30 2.45
C ARG A 125 0.07 12.46 2.29
N LEU A 126 -0.87 12.88 1.44
CA LEU A 126 -2.24 12.40 1.46
C LEU A 126 -2.62 11.68 0.17
N GLY A 127 -2.92 10.39 0.30
CA GLY A 127 -3.46 9.57 -0.79
C GLY A 127 -4.95 9.79 -0.99
N SER A 128 -5.41 9.71 -2.25
CA SER A 128 -6.83 9.73 -2.56
C SER A 128 -7.59 8.63 -1.81
N PRO A 129 -8.93 8.68 -1.73
CA PRO A 129 -9.69 7.48 -1.47
C PRO A 129 -9.33 6.41 -2.52
N ALA A 130 -9.23 5.15 -2.10
CA ALA A 130 -9.07 4.02 -3.01
C ALA A 130 -10.44 3.43 -3.32
N THR A 131 -10.96 3.65 -4.52
CA THR A 131 -12.22 3.06 -4.98
C THR A 131 -12.04 1.61 -5.40
N LYS A 132 -13.14 0.87 -5.54
CA LYS A 132 -13.11 -0.37 -6.31
C LYS A 132 -12.58 -0.08 -7.73
N GLN A 133 -11.97 -1.07 -8.35
CA GLN A 133 -11.42 -0.93 -9.71
C GLN A 133 -12.43 -0.30 -10.69
N SER A 134 -13.70 -0.71 -10.65
CA SER A 134 -14.78 -0.18 -11.50
C SER A 134 -15.14 1.27 -11.21
N GLY A 135 -14.83 1.79 -10.02
CA GLY A 135 -15.09 3.16 -9.61
C GLY A 135 -13.95 4.13 -9.87
N THR A 136 -12.82 3.66 -10.46
CA THR A 136 -11.59 4.45 -10.60
C THR A 136 -11.57 5.32 -11.85
N LEU A 137 -11.84 4.74 -13.02
CA LEU A 137 -11.67 5.41 -14.32
C LEU A 137 -13.01 5.85 -14.92
N GLY A 138 -12.93 6.93 -15.71
CA GLY A 138 -14.02 7.42 -16.52
C GLY A 138 -14.77 8.61 -15.90
N ARG A 139 -15.31 9.45 -16.76
CA ARG A 139 -15.90 10.77 -16.44
C ARG A 139 -16.93 10.73 -15.30
N ASN A 140 -17.71 9.66 -15.19
CA ASN A 140 -18.77 9.51 -14.19
C ASN A 140 -18.36 8.61 -13.03
N SER A 141 -17.10 8.16 -12.96
CA SER A 141 -16.61 7.32 -11.87
C SER A 141 -16.69 8.08 -10.53
N TRP A 142 -16.79 7.34 -9.45
CA TRP A 142 -16.76 7.94 -8.11
C TRP A 142 -15.45 8.73 -7.92
N GLN A 143 -14.33 8.12 -8.31
CA GLN A 143 -13.00 8.72 -8.17
C GLN A 143 -12.86 10.01 -8.97
N ARG A 144 -13.30 10.05 -10.23
CA ARG A 144 -13.20 11.26 -11.06
C ARG A 144 -14.03 12.39 -10.47
N ARG A 145 -15.29 12.15 -10.09
CA ARG A 145 -16.15 13.16 -9.45
C ARG A 145 -15.58 13.68 -8.13
N PHE A 146 -14.93 12.81 -7.35
CA PHE A 146 -14.24 13.23 -6.13
C PHE A 146 -13.07 14.15 -6.47
N MET A 147 -12.21 13.75 -7.40
CA MET A 147 -11.05 14.54 -7.80
C MET A 147 -11.44 15.89 -8.38
N ASP A 148 -12.48 15.97 -9.23
CA ASP A 148 -13.00 17.24 -9.76
C ASP A 148 -13.44 18.20 -8.65
N GLN A 149 -14.12 17.68 -7.61
CA GLN A 149 -14.61 18.51 -6.50
C GLN A 149 -13.48 18.96 -5.56
N VAL A 150 -12.50 18.11 -5.26
CA VAL A 150 -11.37 18.53 -4.40
C VAL A 150 -10.46 19.51 -5.14
N GLU A 151 -10.22 19.30 -6.44
CA GLU A 151 -9.47 20.24 -7.29
C GLU A 151 -10.16 21.60 -7.39
N ALA A 152 -11.47 21.62 -7.62
CA ALA A 152 -12.25 22.87 -7.67
C ALA A 152 -12.24 23.65 -6.33
N LYS A 153 -12.03 22.96 -5.20
CA LYS A 153 -11.93 23.56 -3.87
C LYS A 153 -10.49 23.86 -3.44
N GLY A 154 -9.48 23.58 -4.27
CA GLY A 154 -8.07 23.72 -3.93
C GLY A 154 -7.60 22.80 -2.82
N LEU A 155 -8.27 21.66 -2.60
CA LEU A 155 -7.90 20.67 -1.61
C LEU A 155 -6.81 19.74 -2.16
N ARG A 156 -5.89 19.33 -1.31
CA ARG A 156 -4.71 18.55 -1.70
C ARG A 156 -4.99 17.06 -1.77
N VAL A 157 -4.50 16.44 -2.83
CA VAL A 157 -4.33 14.99 -2.99
C VAL A 157 -2.96 14.77 -3.62
N ASP A 158 -2.05 14.07 -2.95
CA ASP A 158 -0.65 13.99 -3.38
C ASP A 158 -0.38 12.79 -4.30
N PHE A 159 -1.14 11.71 -4.16
CA PHE A 159 -1.04 10.52 -4.99
C PHE A 159 -2.39 9.80 -5.10
N MET A 160 -2.53 8.98 -6.13
CA MET A 160 -3.70 8.12 -6.31
C MET A 160 -3.50 6.80 -5.58
N ALA A 161 -4.33 6.51 -4.60
CA ALA A 161 -4.46 5.18 -4.04
C ALA A 161 -5.49 4.39 -4.85
N VAL A 162 -5.14 3.16 -5.27
CA VAL A 162 -5.98 2.36 -6.16
C VAL A 162 -5.99 0.87 -5.77
N HIS A 163 -7.09 0.19 -6.10
CA HIS A 163 -7.25 -1.25 -5.96
C HIS A 163 -7.35 -1.91 -7.32
N TYR A 164 -6.67 -3.04 -7.51
CA TYR A 164 -6.77 -3.84 -8.71
C TYR A 164 -6.87 -5.33 -8.39
N TYR A 165 -8.01 -5.91 -8.69
CA TYR A 165 -8.21 -7.35 -8.60
C TYR A 165 -8.39 -7.93 -9.99
N SER A 166 -7.41 -8.73 -10.43
CA SER A 166 -7.50 -9.40 -11.72
C SER A 166 -8.51 -10.54 -11.65
N ASP A 167 -9.39 -10.65 -12.61
CA ASP A 167 -10.34 -11.75 -12.79
C ASP A 167 -9.79 -12.89 -13.68
N ASN A 168 -8.69 -12.61 -14.39
CA ASN A 168 -8.11 -13.53 -15.39
C ASN A 168 -6.59 -13.71 -15.29
N GLY A 169 -5.94 -13.07 -14.29
CA GLY A 169 -4.49 -13.13 -14.08
C GLY A 169 -3.65 -12.38 -15.11
N SER A 170 -4.25 -11.50 -15.94
CA SER A 170 -3.53 -10.78 -16.99
C SER A 170 -2.72 -9.60 -16.45
N VAL A 171 -1.41 -9.75 -16.33
CA VAL A 171 -0.48 -8.67 -15.97
C VAL A 171 -0.40 -7.58 -17.05
N PRO A 172 -0.44 -7.88 -18.36
CA PRO A 172 -0.53 -6.84 -19.38
C PRO A 172 -1.79 -5.98 -19.27
N ALA A 173 -2.95 -6.57 -18.92
CA ALA A 173 -4.18 -5.81 -18.67
C ALA A 173 -4.03 -4.90 -17.45
N PHE A 174 -3.43 -5.40 -16.38
CA PHE A 174 -3.12 -4.60 -15.18
C PHE A 174 -2.22 -3.41 -15.49
N LYS A 175 -1.12 -3.64 -16.24
CA LYS A 175 -0.23 -2.57 -16.70
C LYS A 175 -0.99 -1.49 -17.47
N LYS A 176 -1.76 -1.90 -18.48
CA LYS A 176 -2.57 -0.98 -19.30
C LYS A 176 -3.55 -0.16 -18.47
N TRP A 177 -4.15 -0.77 -17.43
CA TRP A 177 -5.05 -0.08 -16.53
C TRP A 177 -4.31 0.96 -15.68
N LEU A 178 -3.13 0.63 -15.12
CA LEU A 178 -2.30 1.58 -14.39
C LEU A 178 -1.86 2.78 -15.26
N GLU A 179 -1.48 2.52 -16.51
CA GLU A 179 -1.15 3.56 -17.48
C GLU A 179 -2.35 4.49 -17.73
N ALA A 180 -3.57 3.94 -17.83
CA ALA A 180 -4.79 4.71 -17.98
C ALA A 180 -5.09 5.57 -16.73
N VAL A 181 -4.92 5.02 -15.53
CA VAL A 181 -5.06 5.76 -14.27
C VAL A 181 -4.07 6.93 -14.21
N HIS A 182 -2.81 6.68 -14.55
CA HIS A 182 -1.80 7.73 -14.55
C HIS A 182 -2.09 8.80 -15.60
N ALA A 183 -2.55 8.42 -16.80
CA ALA A 183 -2.93 9.35 -17.86
C ALA A 183 -4.11 10.25 -17.45
N GLU A 184 -5.11 9.69 -16.73
CA GLU A 184 -6.30 10.42 -16.30
C GLU A 184 -6.01 11.40 -15.14
N TYR A 185 -5.26 10.97 -14.13
CA TYR A 185 -5.06 11.75 -12.91
C TYR A 185 -3.73 12.48 -12.83
N ARG A 186 -2.71 12.07 -13.60
CA ARG A 186 -1.37 12.68 -13.67
C ARG A 186 -0.71 12.86 -12.30
N ARG A 187 -0.91 11.88 -11.42
CA ARG A 187 -0.32 11.79 -10.08
C ARG A 187 0.41 10.47 -9.90
N PRO A 188 1.39 10.40 -9.01
CA PRO A 188 1.96 9.12 -8.59
C PRO A 188 0.86 8.15 -8.14
N ILE A 189 1.09 6.86 -8.36
CA ILE A 189 0.14 5.80 -8.01
C ILE A 189 0.68 4.96 -6.87
N TRP A 190 -0.15 4.72 -5.85
CA TRP A 190 0.02 3.66 -4.87
C TRP A 190 -1.06 2.60 -5.10
N VAL A 191 -0.64 1.41 -5.50
CA VAL A 191 -1.55 0.26 -5.60
C VAL A 191 -1.68 -0.33 -4.20
N THR A 192 -2.68 0.10 -3.46
CA THR A 192 -2.86 -0.28 -2.06
C THR A 192 -3.44 -1.67 -1.87
N GLU A 193 -4.12 -2.21 -2.87
CA GLU A 193 -4.55 -3.60 -2.91
C GLU A 193 -4.42 -4.17 -4.32
N PHE A 194 -3.80 -5.33 -4.45
CA PHE A 194 -3.85 -6.12 -5.69
C PHE A 194 -3.72 -7.60 -5.41
N ALA A 195 -4.46 -8.40 -6.18
CA ALA A 195 -4.38 -9.87 -6.19
C ALA A 195 -5.08 -10.42 -7.44
N TYR A 196 -4.97 -11.74 -7.69
CA TYR A 196 -5.80 -12.44 -8.65
C TYR A 196 -6.95 -13.13 -7.92
N ILE A 197 -8.15 -12.52 -7.97
CA ILE A 197 -9.37 -13.01 -7.33
C ILE A 197 -10.54 -12.89 -8.31
N ASP A 198 -11.23 -14.00 -8.55
CA ASP A 198 -12.57 -14.01 -9.11
C ASP A 198 -13.57 -13.87 -7.95
N TRP A 199 -14.11 -12.67 -7.77
CA TRP A 199 -15.02 -12.37 -6.65
C TRP A 199 -16.37 -13.09 -6.74
N ASP A 200 -16.77 -13.54 -7.93
CA ASP A 200 -17.97 -14.35 -8.13
C ASP A 200 -17.72 -15.80 -7.71
N ARG A 201 -16.47 -16.27 -7.80
CA ARG A 201 -16.03 -17.60 -7.45
C ARG A 201 -14.75 -17.59 -6.60
N PRO A 202 -14.78 -17.03 -5.36
CA PRO A 202 -13.62 -16.83 -4.52
C PRO A 202 -12.92 -18.15 -4.18
N GLY A 203 -12.08 -18.72 -4.68
CA GLY A 203 -11.45 -20.04 -4.52
C GLY A 203 -11.32 -20.80 -5.85
N ALA A 204 -11.77 -20.20 -6.96
CA ALA A 204 -11.49 -20.72 -8.29
C ALA A 204 -10.02 -20.53 -8.68
N VAL A 205 -9.37 -19.48 -8.16
CA VAL A 205 -7.95 -19.19 -8.40
C VAL A 205 -7.10 -19.94 -7.37
N THR A 206 -6.09 -20.65 -7.84
CA THR A 206 -5.18 -21.45 -7.00
C THR A 206 -4.02 -20.61 -6.44
N TYR A 207 -3.36 -21.11 -5.39
CA TYR A 207 -2.12 -20.53 -4.88
C TYR A 207 -1.02 -20.43 -5.95
N ALA A 208 -0.90 -21.42 -6.82
CA ALA A 208 0.10 -21.40 -7.89
C ALA A 208 -0.16 -20.28 -8.91
N GLN A 209 -1.42 -20.04 -9.28
CA GLN A 209 -1.81 -18.94 -10.16
C GLN A 209 -1.57 -17.58 -9.51
N ASN A 210 -1.91 -17.42 -8.22
CA ASN A 210 -1.62 -16.20 -7.49
C ASN A 210 -0.12 -15.97 -7.28
N ALA A 211 0.68 -17.02 -7.06
CA ALA A 211 2.13 -16.93 -6.96
C ALA A 211 2.76 -16.40 -8.26
N ALA A 212 2.35 -16.93 -9.40
CA ALA A 212 2.81 -16.48 -10.71
C ALA A 212 2.35 -15.03 -11.01
N PHE A 213 1.10 -14.70 -10.68
CA PHE A 213 0.58 -13.34 -10.86
C PHE A 213 1.31 -12.32 -9.96
N ALA A 214 1.53 -12.64 -8.67
CA ALA A 214 2.23 -11.78 -7.73
C ALA A 214 3.64 -11.44 -8.22
N GLU A 215 4.42 -12.46 -8.62
CA GLU A 215 5.78 -12.28 -9.13
C GLU A 215 5.81 -11.39 -10.38
N ALA A 216 4.98 -11.71 -11.37
CA ALA A 216 4.95 -10.96 -12.61
C ALA A 216 4.41 -9.52 -12.44
N ALA A 217 3.39 -9.33 -11.60
CA ALA A 217 2.82 -8.02 -11.33
C ALA A 217 3.79 -7.12 -10.54
N ILE A 218 4.48 -7.63 -9.53
CA ILE A 218 5.49 -6.88 -8.78
C ILE A 218 6.60 -6.45 -9.73
N LEU A 219 7.20 -7.38 -10.49
CA LEU A 219 8.26 -7.05 -11.45
C LEU A 219 7.83 -6.05 -12.53
N MET A 220 6.54 -6.04 -12.90
CA MET A 220 5.98 -5.05 -13.81
C MET A 220 5.89 -3.68 -13.13
N MET A 221 5.34 -3.60 -11.91
CA MET A 221 5.16 -2.33 -11.18
C MET A 221 6.49 -1.69 -10.79
N GLU A 222 7.51 -2.47 -10.47
CA GLU A 222 8.86 -1.95 -10.18
C GLU A 222 9.45 -1.16 -11.36
N LYS A 223 9.11 -1.54 -12.60
CA LYS A 223 9.56 -0.87 -13.82
C LYS A 223 8.73 0.36 -14.21
N LEU A 224 7.63 0.63 -13.53
CA LEU A 224 6.77 1.79 -13.83
C LEU A 224 7.15 2.97 -12.92
N PRO A 225 7.74 4.05 -13.48
CA PRO A 225 8.24 5.17 -12.65
C PRO A 225 7.12 5.95 -11.95
N PHE A 226 5.90 5.89 -12.45
CA PHE A 226 4.74 6.52 -11.84
C PHE A 226 4.05 5.67 -10.77
N VAL A 227 4.41 4.38 -10.62
CA VAL A 227 4.00 3.56 -9.48
C VAL A 227 5.06 3.72 -8.41
N GLU A 228 4.72 4.46 -7.35
CA GLU A 228 5.62 4.69 -6.23
C GLU A 228 5.61 3.55 -5.22
N ARG A 229 4.41 2.97 -4.96
CA ARG A 229 4.24 1.88 -3.99
C ARG A 229 3.17 0.90 -4.43
N HIS A 230 3.30 -0.33 -3.98
CA HIS A 230 2.28 -1.36 -4.16
C HIS A 230 2.20 -2.24 -2.92
N ALA A 231 1.01 -2.76 -2.60
CA ALA A 231 0.79 -3.68 -1.48
C ALA A 231 -0.07 -4.87 -1.90
N TRP A 232 0.43 -6.06 -1.64
CA TRP A 232 -0.31 -7.29 -1.88
C TRP A 232 -1.50 -7.43 -0.91
N PHE A 233 -2.64 -7.89 -1.39
CA PHE A 233 -3.80 -8.24 -0.59
C PHE A 233 -3.92 -9.78 -0.50
N ALA A 234 -3.63 -10.36 0.67
CA ALA A 234 -3.14 -9.81 1.90
C ALA A 234 -2.16 -10.80 2.57
N ALA A 235 -1.49 -10.39 3.64
CA ALA A 235 -0.61 -11.31 4.38
C ALA A 235 -1.39 -12.45 5.04
N ASN A 236 -2.53 -12.14 5.65
CA ASN A 236 -3.35 -13.07 6.42
C ASN A 236 -4.36 -13.83 5.55
N PRO A 237 -4.82 -15.02 5.98
CA PRO A 237 -5.98 -15.67 5.38
C PRO A 237 -7.21 -14.76 5.40
N TYR A 238 -7.90 -14.69 4.28
CA TYR A 238 -9.11 -13.88 4.09
C TYR A 238 -10.29 -14.76 3.71
N GLN A 239 -11.47 -14.45 4.23
CA GLN A 239 -12.70 -15.17 3.93
C GLN A 239 -13.72 -14.25 3.26
N TRP A 240 -14.29 -14.69 2.15
CA TRP A 240 -15.35 -14.01 1.43
C TRP A 240 -16.45 -14.99 1.03
N GLY A 241 -17.68 -14.73 1.42
CA GLY A 241 -18.82 -15.59 1.09
C GLY A 241 -18.66 -17.04 1.55
N GLY A 242 -17.99 -17.28 2.70
CA GLY A 242 -17.72 -18.62 3.22
C GLY A 242 -16.59 -19.36 2.50
N ARG A 243 -15.86 -18.71 1.58
CA ARG A 243 -14.73 -19.28 0.83
C ARG A 243 -13.46 -18.49 1.09
N HIS A 244 -12.32 -19.13 0.90
CA HIS A 244 -11.00 -18.54 1.07
C HIS A 244 -10.34 -18.34 -0.29
N PRO A 245 -10.20 -17.07 -0.77
CA PRO A 245 -9.32 -16.81 -1.90
C PRO A 245 -7.89 -17.22 -1.55
N ALA A 246 -7.19 -17.87 -2.48
CA ALA A 246 -5.82 -18.33 -2.27
C ALA A 246 -4.80 -17.18 -2.45
N VAL A 247 -4.93 -16.14 -1.65
CA VAL A 247 -4.12 -14.90 -1.72
C VAL A 247 -3.17 -14.71 -0.55
N ASN A 248 -3.47 -15.34 0.60
CA ASN A 248 -2.68 -15.15 1.82
C ASN A 248 -1.23 -15.61 1.64
N LEU A 249 -0.31 -14.79 2.15
CA LEU A 249 1.11 -15.12 2.13
C LEU A 249 1.45 -16.17 3.18
N MET A 250 0.73 -16.17 4.29
CA MET A 250 0.90 -17.13 5.39
C MET A 250 -0.40 -17.88 5.70
N ASP A 251 -0.30 -19.15 6.07
CA ASP A 251 -1.43 -19.93 6.58
C ASP A 251 -1.68 -19.63 8.07
N ASP A 252 -2.73 -20.24 8.65
CA ASP A 252 -3.07 -20.09 10.07
C ASP A 252 -2.00 -20.65 11.02
N ASN A 253 -1.11 -21.51 10.53
CA ASN A 253 0.04 -22.04 11.25
C ASN A 253 1.32 -21.21 11.03
N LEU A 254 1.21 -20.05 10.34
CA LEU A 254 2.30 -19.13 10.07
C LEU A 254 3.39 -19.69 9.17
N ARG A 255 3.03 -20.62 8.30
CA ARG A 255 3.90 -21.13 7.25
C ARG A 255 3.61 -20.38 5.95
N LEU A 256 4.65 -20.05 5.20
CA LEU A 256 4.50 -19.44 3.89
C LEU A 256 3.72 -20.37 2.96
N THR A 257 2.70 -19.80 2.33
CA THR A 257 2.03 -20.41 1.19
C THR A 257 2.91 -20.36 -0.05
N LEU A 258 2.49 -20.95 -1.16
CA LEU A 258 3.19 -20.77 -2.44
C LEU A 258 3.26 -19.30 -2.86
N VAL A 259 2.21 -18.52 -2.57
CA VAL A 259 2.19 -17.06 -2.83
C VAL A 259 3.22 -16.36 -1.94
N GLY A 260 3.28 -16.68 -0.65
CA GLY A 260 4.25 -16.12 0.27
C GLY A 260 5.69 -16.42 -0.13
N GLN A 261 5.98 -17.66 -0.53
CA GLN A 261 7.30 -18.05 -1.01
C GLN A 261 7.70 -17.29 -2.28
N SER A 262 6.77 -17.11 -3.22
CA SER A 262 7.00 -16.33 -4.43
C SER A 262 7.19 -14.84 -4.12
N PHE A 263 6.37 -14.30 -3.22
CA PHE A 263 6.46 -12.91 -2.77
C PHE A 263 7.83 -12.62 -2.16
N GLU A 264 8.30 -13.40 -1.18
CA GLU A 264 9.62 -13.20 -0.60
C GLU A 264 10.77 -13.37 -1.63
N ARG A 265 10.64 -14.30 -2.56
CA ARG A 265 11.65 -14.51 -3.60
C ARG A 265 11.76 -13.30 -4.52
N VAL A 266 10.63 -12.74 -4.97
CA VAL A 266 10.65 -11.57 -5.85
C VAL A 266 11.16 -10.33 -5.13
N LEU A 267 10.81 -10.13 -3.85
CA LEU A 267 11.35 -9.02 -3.06
C LEU A 267 12.87 -9.07 -2.93
N ARG A 268 13.42 -10.26 -2.65
CA ARG A 268 14.88 -10.44 -2.65
C ARG A 268 15.53 -10.10 -3.99
N THR A 269 14.85 -10.41 -5.09
CA THR A 269 15.37 -10.10 -6.45
C THR A 269 15.34 -8.59 -6.73
N VAL A 270 14.31 -7.90 -6.28
CA VAL A 270 14.17 -6.44 -6.43
C VAL A 270 15.20 -5.73 -5.56
N GLY A 271 15.27 -6.03 -4.26
CA GLY A 271 16.21 -5.40 -3.34
C GLY A 271 17.68 -5.63 -3.72
N ALA A 272 18.03 -6.78 -4.32
CA ALA A 272 19.38 -7.02 -4.83
C ALA A 272 19.73 -6.15 -6.04
N ARG A 273 18.76 -5.76 -6.88
CA ARG A 273 18.97 -4.85 -8.02
C ARG A 273 19.21 -3.42 -7.56
N ASP A 274 18.43 -2.95 -6.58
CA ASP A 274 18.56 -1.61 -6.05
C ASP A 274 19.96 -1.39 -5.44
N VAL A 275 20.52 -2.40 -4.77
CA VAL A 275 21.89 -2.37 -4.24
C VAL A 275 22.93 -2.34 -5.36
N ALA A 276 22.71 -3.06 -6.47
CA ALA A 276 23.63 -3.08 -7.60
C ALA A 276 23.65 -1.75 -8.38
N ASP A 277 22.47 -1.12 -8.53
CA ASP A 277 22.33 0.17 -9.23
C ASP A 277 22.92 1.35 -8.42
N LEU A 278 22.97 1.25 -7.09
CA LEU A 278 23.62 2.23 -6.22
C LEU A 278 25.17 2.11 -6.18
N GLY A 279 25.71 1.00 -6.67
CA GLY A 279 27.16 0.72 -6.71
C GLY A 279 27.87 1.14 -8.01
N GLN A 280 27.14 1.72 -8.98
CA GLN A 280 27.67 2.24 -10.25
C GLN A 280 27.66 3.78 -10.24
#